data_cd938d01299a6fee5c9df9c0ab7cf6d3
#
_entry.id   cd938d01299a6fee5c9df9c0ab7cf6d3
#
_cell.length_a   1.000
_cell.length_b   1.000
_cell.length_c   1.000
_cell.angle_alpha   90.00
_cell.angle_beta   90.00
_cell.angle_gamma   90.00
#
_symmetry.space_group_name_H-M   'P 1'
#
loop_
_entity.id
_entity.type
_entity.pdbx_description
1 polymer ?
#
loop_
_entity_poly.entity_id
_entity_poly.type
_entity_poly.pdbx_seq_one_letter_code
_entity_poly.pdbx_strand_id
1 'polypeptide(L)'
;MKTVNIYYIFDASVKIRGNAGHRIEENISRISRALDFSPYKTKLHIIGYRDRAFFAKPHERIGAYGNPDFAEGLKMLGNVLDYGRKYEHAKARSVFIWHTSGTVLEGWKKELEKLYKNREFAFGLRYVVQHGVADRSTKEALYRFTETPERILHHFSEGRLCSLVENIVRG
;
A
#
# COMPACT_ATOMS: atom_id res chain seq x y z
N MET A 1 -13.42 20.81 -4.55
CA MET A 1 -13.40 19.88 -3.39
C MET A 1 -12.07 19.14 -3.40
N LYS A 2 -11.35 19.10 -2.27
CA LYS A 2 -10.08 18.36 -2.20
C LYS A 2 -10.35 16.86 -2.26
N THR A 3 -9.54 16.12 -2.97
CA THR A 3 -9.62 14.66 -3.08
C THR A 3 -8.42 14.02 -2.37
N VAL A 4 -8.66 12.92 -1.65
CA VAL A 4 -7.62 12.10 -1.04
C VAL A 4 -7.75 10.67 -1.58
N ASN A 5 -6.70 10.19 -2.22
CA ASN A 5 -6.60 8.81 -2.70
C ASN A 5 -5.69 8.01 -1.77
N ILE A 6 -6.15 6.85 -1.33
CA ILE A 6 -5.35 5.91 -0.56
C ILE A 6 -5.19 4.62 -1.37
N TYR A 7 -3.94 4.22 -1.55
CA TYR A 7 -3.54 2.98 -2.21
C TYR A 7 -2.92 2.06 -1.17
N TYR A 8 -3.66 1.03 -0.77
CA TYR A 8 -3.21 0.03 0.19
C TYR A 8 -2.78 -1.22 -0.54
N ILE A 9 -1.49 -1.52 -0.53
CA ILE A 9 -0.87 -2.64 -1.23
C ILE A 9 -0.37 -3.62 -0.17
N PHE A 10 -0.76 -4.88 -0.24
CA PHE A 10 -0.40 -5.85 0.79
C PHE A 10 0.04 -7.20 0.21
N ASP A 11 1.00 -7.81 0.91
CA ASP A 11 1.43 -9.17 0.68
C ASP A 11 0.34 -10.15 1.15
N ALA A 12 -0.16 -10.97 0.23
CA ALA A 12 -1.13 -12.04 0.50
C ALA A 12 -0.53 -13.44 0.27
N SER A 13 0.79 -13.54 0.27
CA SER A 13 1.50 -14.81 0.08
C SER A 13 1.50 -15.70 1.34
N VAL A 14 2.03 -16.91 1.20
CA VAL A 14 2.26 -17.83 2.33
C VAL A 14 3.17 -17.25 3.42
N LYS A 15 3.91 -16.17 3.13
CA LYS A 15 4.76 -15.47 4.11
C LYS A 15 3.96 -14.69 5.13
N ILE A 16 2.73 -14.28 4.81
CA ILE A 16 1.78 -13.68 5.74
C ILE A 16 1.12 -14.79 6.57
N ARG A 17 1.70 -15.11 7.72
CA ARG A 17 1.24 -16.17 8.61
C ARG A 17 0.71 -15.61 9.93
N GLY A 18 -0.17 -16.40 10.59
CA GLY A 18 -0.70 -16.08 11.90
C GLY A 18 -1.49 -14.77 11.92
N ASN A 19 -1.20 -13.92 12.88
CA ASN A 19 -1.94 -12.67 13.09
C ASN A 19 -1.68 -11.58 12.03
N ALA A 20 -0.69 -11.75 11.15
CA ALA A 20 -0.34 -10.70 10.18
C ALA A 20 -1.46 -10.46 9.16
N GLY A 21 -2.10 -11.51 8.65
CA GLY A 21 -3.26 -11.38 7.76
C GLY A 21 -4.43 -10.66 8.44
N HIS A 22 -4.74 -11.04 9.68
CA HIS A 22 -5.79 -10.39 10.47
C HIS A 22 -5.51 -8.90 10.71
N ARG A 23 -4.27 -8.53 10.99
CA ARG A 23 -3.86 -7.12 11.15
C ARG A 23 -4.01 -6.32 9.85
N ILE A 24 -3.72 -6.92 8.69
CA ILE A 24 -3.97 -6.29 7.40
C ILE A 24 -5.47 -6.00 7.24
N GLU A 25 -6.32 -6.98 7.51
CA GLU A 25 -7.79 -6.84 7.47
C GLU A 25 -8.28 -5.75 8.42
N GLU A 26 -7.77 -5.71 9.65
CA GLU A 26 -8.08 -4.65 10.63
C GLU A 26 -7.67 -3.26 10.15
N ASN A 27 -6.45 -3.11 9.63
CA ASN A 27 -5.96 -1.83 9.11
C ASN A 27 -6.82 -1.33 7.96
N ILE A 28 -7.14 -2.19 7.00
CA ILE A 28 -8.02 -1.85 5.88
C ILE A 28 -9.40 -1.40 6.39
N SER A 29 -9.98 -2.13 7.33
CA SER A 29 -11.29 -1.80 7.92
C SER A 29 -11.28 -0.48 8.68
N ARG A 30 -10.20 -0.18 9.43
CA ARG A 30 -10.06 1.10 10.15
C ARG A 30 -9.89 2.26 9.19
N ILE A 31 -9.06 2.10 8.16
CA ILE A 31 -8.86 3.13 7.12
C ILE A 31 -10.19 3.38 6.41
N SER A 32 -10.89 2.34 5.96
CA SER A 32 -12.19 2.48 5.29
C SER A 32 -13.19 3.28 6.14
N ARG A 33 -13.31 2.95 7.42
CA ARG A 33 -14.19 3.69 8.35
C ARG A 33 -13.77 5.15 8.53
N ALA A 34 -12.46 5.43 8.62
CA ALA A 34 -11.98 6.81 8.71
C ALA A 34 -12.34 7.63 7.47
N LEU A 35 -12.35 7.02 6.30
CA LEU A 35 -12.73 7.66 5.04
C LEU A 35 -14.20 8.05 5.00
N ASP A 36 -15.10 7.25 5.59
CA ASP A 36 -16.54 7.55 5.65
C ASP A 36 -16.86 8.86 6.41
N PHE A 37 -15.97 9.26 7.32
CA PHE A 37 -16.08 10.50 8.10
C PHE A 37 -15.20 11.64 7.58
N SER A 38 -14.56 11.48 6.43
CA SER A 38 -13.69 12.52 5.86
C SER A 38 -14.50 13.68 5.27
N PRO A 39 -14.08 14.94 5.50
CA PRO A 39 -14.68 16.11 4.83
C PRO A 39 -14.25 16.20 3.35
N TYR A 40 -13.35 15.35 2.89
CA TYR A 40 -12.84 15.31 1.53
C TYR A 40 -13.51 14.22 0.71
N LYS A 41 -13.49 14.36 -0.62
CA LYS A 41 -13.77 13.21 -1.48
C LYS A 41 -12.64 12.21 -1.35
N THR A 42 -12.94 10.98 -0.96
CA THR A 42 -11.94 9.94 -0.69
C THR A 42 -12.11 8.75 -1.62
N LYS A 43 -11.01 8.09 -1.94
CA LYS A 43 -10.98 6.81 -2.65
C LYS A 43 -9.99 5.88 -1.97
N LEU A 44 -10.39 4.64 -1.77
CA LEU A 44 -9.55 3.57 -1.24
C LEU A 44 -9.39 2.48 -2.30
N HIS A 45 -8.15 2.30 -2.75
CA HIS A 45 -7.76 1.23 -3.64
C HIS A 45 -7.00 0.18 -2.83
N ILE A 46 -7.50 -1.05 -2.82
CA ILE A 46 -6.92 -2.15 -2.05
C ILE A 46 -6.39 -3.19 -3.03
N ILE A 47 -5.08 -3.38 -3.02
CA ILE A 47 -4.36 -4.27 -3.92
C ILE A 47 -3.63 -5.33 -3.11
N GLY A 48 -4.07 -6.58 -3.21
CA GLY A 48 -3.32 -7.72 -2.72
C GLY A 48 -2.39 -8.27 -3.80
N TYR A 49 -1.23 -8.80 -3.39
CA TYR A 49 -0.35 -9.49 -4.31
C TYR A 49 0.18 -10.81 -3.74
N ARG A 50 0.39 -11.74 -4.63
CA ARG A 50 1.06 -13.03 -4.47
C ARG A 50 1.66 -13.38 -5.84
N ASP A 51 1.54 -14.59 -6.37
CA ASP A 51 1.96 -14.90 -7.75
C ASP A 51 1.31 -13.99 -8.81
N ARG A 52 0.17 -13.39 -8.48
CA ARG A 52 -0.52 -12.34 -9.24
C ARG A 52 -1.14 -11.33 -8.30
N ALA A 53 -1.32 -10.10 -8.78
CA ALA A 53 -2.06 -9.08 -8.06
C ALA A 53 -3.57 -9.20 -8.27
N PHE A 54 -4.34 -8.71 -7.30
CA PHE A 54 -5.80 -8.70 -7.32
C PHE A 54 -6.35 -7.51 -6.53
N PHE A 55 -7.56 -7.08 -6.87
CA PHE A 55 -8.29 -6.12 -6.04
C PHE A 55 -8.98 -6.82 -4.89
N ALA A 56 -8.90 -6.24 -3.70
CA ALA A 56 -9.65 -6.67 -2.53
C ALA A 56 -10.67 -5.61 -2.13
N LYS A 57 -11.65 -6.02 -1.33
CA LYS A 57 -12.68 -5.13 -0.76
C LYS A 57 -12.43 -4.95 0.74
N PRO A 58 -12.88 -3.81 1.33
CA PRO A 58 -12.97 -3.70 2.78
C PRO A 58 -13.78 -4.87 3.34
N HIS A 59 -13.34 -5.43 4.48
CA HIS A 59 -13.97 -6.58 5.16
C HIS A 59 -13.87 -7.93 4.43
N GLU A 60 -13.12 -8.03 3.34
CA GLU A 60 -12.83 -9.30 2.69
C GLU A 60 -11.74 -10.07 3.45
N ARG A 61 -11.94 -11.37 3.65
CA ARG A 61 -10.91 -12.23 4.24
C ARG A 61 -9.78 -12.47 3.26
N ILE A 62 -8.55 -12.35 3.76
CA ILE A 62 -7.33 -12.53 2.97
C ILE A 62 -6.86 -13.97 3.06
N GLY A 63 -6.95 -14.69 1.95
CA GLY A 63 -6.33 -16.02 1.82
C GLY A 63 -4.83 -15.90 1.59
N ALA A 64 -4.02 -16.49 2.47
CA ALA A 64 -2.56 -16.47 2.38
C ALA A 64 -2.03 -17.69 1.62
N TYR A 65 -1.66 -17.52 0.36
CA TYR A 65 -1.05 -18.55 -0.49
C TYR A 65 -0.18 -17.94 -1.60
N GLY A 66 0.60 -18.79 -2.29
CA GLY A 66 1.49 -18.32 -3.37
C GLY A 66 2.74 -17.59 -2.87
N ASN A 67 3.45 -16.96 -3.78
CA ASN A 67 4.73 -16.30 -3.54
C ASN A 67 4.58 -14.77 -3.39
N PRO A 68 5.47 -14.09 -2.65
CA PRO A 68 5.40 -12.64 -2.43
C PRO A 68 5.94 -11.84 -3.64
N ASP A 69 5.27 -11.93 -4.78
CA ASP A 69 5.66 -11.19 -6.00
C ASP A 69 5.22 -9.74 -5.94
N PHE A 70 6.04 -8.91 -5.30
CA PHE A 70 5.79 -7.48 -5.17
C PHE A 70 5.73 -6.75 -6.53
N ALA A 71 6.45 -7.23 -7.55
CA ALA A 71 6.39 -6.63 -8.89
C ALA A 71 4.98 -6.68 -9.47
N GLU A 72 4.21 -7.74 -9.22
CA GLU A 72 2.80 -7.83 -9.63
C GLU A 72 1.93 -6.77 -8.95
N GLY A 73 2.13 -6.55 -7.65
CA GLY A 73 1.47 -5.46 -6.91
C GLY A 73 1.77 -4.07 -7.50
N LEU A 74 3.04 -3.81 -7.82
CA LEU A 74 3.48 -2.55 -8.44
C LEU A 74 2.91 -2.36 -9.85
N LYS A 75 2.84 -3.41 -10.67
CA LYS A 75 2.22 -3.36 -12.00
C LYS A 75 0.74 -2.97 -11.90
N MET A 76 -0.01 -3.61 -10.99
CA MET A 76 -1.42 -3.30 -10.80
C MET A 76 -1.61 -1.86 -10.31
N LEU A 77 -0.78 -1.40 -9.37
CA LEU A 77 -0.79 0.00 -8.93
C LEU A 77 -0.56 0.95 -10.11
N GLY A 78 0.42 0.65 -10.97
CA GLY A 78 0.69 1.44 -12.18
C GLY A 78 -0.53 1.54 -13.09
N ASN A 79 -1.22 0.44 -13.33
CA ASN A 79 -2.45 0.41 -14.13
C ASN A 79 -3.56 1.28 -13.51
N VAL A 80 -3.74 1.24 -12.19
CA VAL A 80 -4.72 2.07 -11.48
C VAL A 80 -4.40 3.55 -11.63
N LEU A 81 -3.13 3.93 -11.46
CA LEU A 81 -2.68 5.31 -11.58
C LEU A 81 -2.81 5.84 -13.02
N ASP A 82 -2.50 5.02 -14.01
CA ASP A 82 -2.63 5.41 -15.43
C ASP A 82 -4.11 5.57 -15.82
N TYR A 83 -4.99 4.71 -15.31
CA TYR A 83 -6.43 4.88 -15.49
C TYR A 83 -6.93 6.17 -14.84
N GLY A 84 -6.56 6.43 -13.59
CA GLY A 84 -6.93 7.64 -12.86
C GLY A 84 -6.48 8.91 -13.59
N ARG A 85 -5.23 8.94 -14.09
CA ARG A 85 -4.70 10.07 -14.87
C ARG A 85 -5.52 10.35 -16.13
N LYS A 86 -6.02 9.32 -16.79
CA LYS A 86 -6.79 9.45 -18.02
C LYS A 86 -8.21 10.00 -17.81
N TYR A 87 -8.83 9.67 -16.69
CA TYR A 87 -10.24 9.94 -16.44
C TYR A 87 -10.52 10.91 -15.28
N GLU A 88 -9.53 11.23 -14.50
CA GLU A 88 -9.66 12.08 -13.32
C GLU A 88 -8.64 13.22 -13.33
N HIS A 89 -9.10 14.42 -13.64
CA HIS A 89 -8.24 15.61 -13.74
C HIS A 89 -8.02 16.35 -12.40
N ALA A 90 -8.55 15.85 -11.29
CA ALA A 90 -8.45 16.52 -10.01
C ALA A 90 -7.08 16.32 -9.36
N LYS A 91 -6.49 17.41 -8.83
CA LYS A 91 -5.32 17.32 -7.96
C LYS A 91 -5.70 16.61 -6.67
N ALA A 92 -5.36 15.34 -6.55
CA ALA A 92 -5.58 14.54 -5.36
C ALA A 92 -4.31 14.54 -4.48
N ARG A 93 -4.50 14.51 -3.16
CA ARG A 93 -3.45 14.10 -2.22
C ARG A 93 -3.43 12.59 -2.17
N SER A 94 -2.30 11.97 -2.47
CA SER A 94 -2.21 10.52 -2.56
C SER A 94 -1.31 9.95 -1.47
N VAL A 95 -1.77 8.87 -0.86
CA VAL A 95 -1.08 8.11 0.18
C VAL A 95 -0.96 6.67 -0.28
N PHE A 96 0.26 6.17 -0.31
CA PHE A 96 0.59 4.79 -0.68
C PHE A 96 1.08 4.06 0.56
N ILE A 97 0.47 2.92 0.85
CA ILE A 97 0.78 2.09 2.01
C ILE A 97 1.13 0.70 1.49
N TRP A 98 2.35 0.27 1.72
CA TRP A 98 2.77 -1.09 1.41
C TRP A 98 2.93 -1.91 2.67
N HIS A 99 2.15 -2.97 2.80
CA HIS A 99 2.20 -3.90 3.91
C HIS A 99 2.88 -5.20 3.45
N THR A 100 4.03 -5.52 4.00
CA THR A 100 4.88 -6.61 3.53
C THR A 100 5.26 -7.61 4.63
N SER A 101 5.44 -8.87 4.23
CA SER A 101 5.99 -9.94 5.09
C SER A 101 7.49 -9.81 5.36
N GLY A 102 8.17 -8.88 4.69
CA GLY A 102 9.62 -8.76 4.75
C GLY A 102 10.36 -9.59 3.68
N THR A 103 9.65 -10.10 2.69
CA THR A 103 10.24 -10.83 1.55
C THR A 103 9.73 -10.23 0.24
N VAL A 104 10.63 -9.99 -0.72
CA VAL A 104 10.30 -9.60 -2.09
C VAL A 104 11.04 -10.49 -3.07
N LEU A 105 10.38 -10.89 -4.15
CA LEU A 105 11.01 -11.58 -5.27
C LEU A 105 11.68 -10.59 -6.23
N GLU A 106 12.48 -11.10 -7.15
CA GLU A 106 13.12 -10.27 -8.19
C GLU A 106 12.09 -9.58 -9.09
N GLY A 107 12.52 -8.53 -9.81
CA GLY A 107 11.68 -7.81 -10.79
C GLY A 107 11.06 -6.53 -10.28
N TRP A 108 10.96 -6.31 -8.98
CA TRP A 108 10.33 -5.13 -8.39
C TRP A 108 11.02 -3.79 -8.77
N LYS A 109 12.35 -3.80 -8.98
CA LYS A 109 13.11 -2.57 -9.29
C LYS A 109 12.58 -1.87 -10.53
N LYS A 110 12.45 -2.62 -11.63
CA LYS A 110 11.94 -2.12 -12.91
C LYS A 110 10.52 -1.55 -12.79
N GLU A 111 9.66 -2.22 -12.06
CA GLU A 111 8.28 -1.77 -11.88
C GLU A 111 8.21 -0.53 -10.98
N LEU A 112 9.01 -0.48 -9.93
CA LEU A 112 9.10 0.71 -9.08
C LEU A 112 9.65 1.92 -9.83
N GLU A 113 10.67 1.76 -10.67
CA GLU A 113 11.20 2.81 -11.54
C GLU A 113 10.15 3.36 -12.52
N LYS A 114 9.28 2.49 -13.06
CA LYS A 114 8.14 2.93 -13.88
C LYS A 114 7.16 3.78 -13.07
N LEU A 115 6.85 3.38 -11.84
CA LEU A 115 5.95 4.12 -10.96
C LEU A 115 6.46 5.51 -10.63
N TYR A 116 7.75 5.68 -10.43
CA TYR A 116 8.35 7.01 -10.19
C TYR A 116 8.22 7.98 -11.38
N LYS A 117 7.92 7.51 -12.58
CA LYS A 117 7.57 8.36 -13.73
C LYS A 117 6.14 8.92 -13.63
N ASN A 118 5.29 8.32 -12.81
CA ASN A 118 3.96 8.82 -12.51
C ASN A 118 4.05 9.88 -11.41
N ARG A 119 3.61 11.11 -11.70
CA ARG A 119 3.70 12.25 -10.77
C ARG A 119 2.91 12.03 -9.48
N GLU A 120 1.75 11.37 -9.54
CA GLU A 120 0.95 11.07 -8.36
C GLU A 120 1.71 10.18 -7.38
N PHE A 121 2.40 9.15 -7.89
CA PHE A 121 3.25 8.29 -7.07
C PHE A 121 4.50 9.02 -6.57
N ALA A 122 5.21 9.72 -7.45
CA ALA A 122 6.46 10.39 -7.11
C ALA A 122 6.30 11.44 -6.01
N PHE A 123 5.21 12.20 -6.02
CA PHE A 123 4.93 13.24 -5.03
C PHE A 123 3.99 12.81 -3.90
N GLY A 124 3.47 11.59 -3.93
CA GLY A 124 2.61 11.03 -2.90
C GLY A 124 3.35 10.67 -1.62
N LEU A 125 2.62 10.57 -0.52
CA LEU A 125 3.15 10.06 0.73
C LEU A 125 3.24 8.54 0.68
N ARG A 126 4.40 7.98 0.94
CA ARG A 126 4.64 6.53 0.85
C ARG A 126 5.08 5.99 2.20
N TYR A 127 4.37 4.98 2.68
CA TYR A 127 4.63 4.29 3.95
C TYR A 127 4.75 2.80 3.73
N VAL A 128 5.54 2.16 4.55
CA VAL A 128 5.63 0.69 4.60
C VAL A 128 5.32 0.22 6.01
N VAL A 129 4.52 -0.82 6.12
CA VAL A 129 4.36 -1.62 7.34
C VAL A 129 5.04 -2.96 7.11
N GLN A 130 6.10 -3.21 7.87
CA GLN A 130 6.91 -4.41 7.73
C GLN A 130 6.59 -5.42 8.84
N HIS A 131 6.24 -6.65 8.45
CA HIS A 131 6.24 -7.81 9.34
C HIS A 131 7.49 -8.65 9.11
N GLY A 132 7.99 -9.26 10.18
CA GLY A 132 9.15 -10.14 10.10
C GLY A 132 10.46 -9.42 9.82
N VAL A 133 11.48 -10.22 9.48
CA VAL A 133 12.85 -9.73 9.21
C VAL A 133 13.04 -9.60 7.70
N ALA A 134 13.38 -8.40 7.25
CA ALA A 134 13.69 -8.14 5.86
C ALA A 134 15.13 -8.59 5.52
N ASP A 135 15.27 -9.32 4.44
CA ASP A 135 16.57 -9.60 3.82
C ASP A 135 17.15 -8.32 3.15
N ARG A 136 18.35 -8.43 2.58
CA ARG A 136 19.03 -7.28 1.95
C ARG A 136 18.23 -6.71 0.78
N SER A 137 17.66 -7.56 -0.07
CA SER A 137 16.87 -7.12 -1.24
C SER A 137 15.59 -6.42 -0.80
N THR A 138 14.93 -6.96 0.22
CA THR A 138 13.73 -6.37 0.78
C THR A 138 14.03 -5.03 1.45
N LYS A 139 15.11 -4.91 2.21
CA LYS A 139 15.53 -3.61 2.80
C LYS A 139 15.74 -2.54 1.73
N GLU A 140 16.37 -2.90 0.61
CA GLU A 140 16.52 -1.99 -0.53
C GLU A 140 15.16 -1.58 -1.10
N ALA A 141 14.23 -2.53 -1.26
CA ALA A 141 12.88 -2.24 -1.76
C ALA A 141 12.09 -1.30 -0.83
N LEU A 142 12.15 -1.56 0.49
CA LEU A 142 11.51 -0.71 1.50
C LEU A 142 12.00 0.74 1.40
N TYR A 143 13.31 0.91 1.38
CA TYR A 143 13.93 2.24 1.30
C TYR A 143 13.60 2.93 -0.03
N ARG A 144 13.71 2.25 -1.16
CA ARG A 144 13.37 2.84 -2.46
C ARG A 144 11.89 3.18 -2.60
N PHE A 145 11.01 2.42 -1.95
CA PHE A 145 9.58 2.72 -1.99
C PHE A 145 9.24 3.97 -1.17
N THR A 146 9.79 4.10 0.02
CA THR A 146 9.48 5.22 0.94
C THR A 146 10.34 6.45 0.72
N GLU A 147 11.59 6.29 0.24
CA GLU A 147 12.67 7.27 0.17
C GLU A 147 13.05 7.88 1.53
N THR A 148 12.40 7.45 2.61
CA THR A 148 12.53 8.03 3.94
C THR A 148 12.43 6.92 4.98
N PRO A 149 13.50 6.62 5.74
CA PRO A 149 13.50 5.54 6.73
C PRO A 149 12.39 5.67 7.79
N GLU A 150 12.04 6.90 8.17
CA GLU A 150 11.01 7.20 9.17
C GLU A 150 9.60 6.78 8.74
N ARG A 151 9.40 6.48 7.46
CA ARG A 151 8.15 5.96 6.91
C ARG A 151 8.10 4.44 6.81
N ILE A 152 9.15 3.75 7.25
CA ILE A 152 9.17 2.30 7.40
C ILE A 152 8.75 1.98 8.83
N LEU A 153 7.53 1.47 8.98
CA LEU A 153 6.92 1.15 10.26
C LEU A 153 7.02 -0.35 10.51
N HIS A 154 7.53 -0.73 11.66
CA HIS A 154 7.48 -2.12 12.09
C HIS A 154 6.09 -2.47 12.64
N HIS A 155 5.76 -3.74 12.68
CA HIS A 155 4.43 -4.25 13.06
C HIS A 155 3.86 -3.67 14.38
N PHE A 156 4.72 -3.28 15.32
CA PHE A 156 4.31 -2.60 16.57
C PHE A 156 3.79 -1.17 16.39
N SER A 157 4.04 -0.58 15.20
CA SER A 157 3.69 0.81 14.89
C SER A 157 2.42 0.94 14.04
N GLU A 158 1.65 -0.13 13.84
CA GLU A 158 0.45 -0.12 12.98
C GLU A 158 -0.60 0.88 13.45
N GLY A 159 -0.78 1.03 14.76
CA GLY A 159 -1.68 2.05 15.32
C GLY A 159 -1.28 3.47 14.91
N ARG A 160 0.03 3.74 14.78
CA ARG A 160 0.55 5.02 14.29
C ARG A 160 0.18 5.25 12.83
N LEU A 161 0.23 4.22 11.99
CA LEU A 161 -0.18 4.33 10.59
C LEU A 161 -1.67 4.72 10.48
N CYS A 162 -2.54 4.02 11.20
CA CYS A 162 -3.97 4.32 11.18
C CYS A 162 -4.25 5.75 11.67
N SER A 163 -3.64 6.17 12.77
CA SER A 163 -3.77 7.54 13.28
C SER A 163 -3.25 8.59 12.28
N LEU A 164 -2.17 8.29 11.58
CA LEU A 164 -1.61 9.16 10.56
C LEU A 164 -2.57 9.29 9.37
N VAL A 165 -3.13 8.19 8.88
CA VAL A 165 -4.12 8.22 7.80
C VAL A 165 -5.38 8.96 8.26
N GLU A 166 -5.87 8.71 9.46
CA GLU A 166 -7.01 9.44 10.04
C GLU A 166 -6.76 10.95 10.06
N ASN A 167 -5.57 11.39 10.47
CA ASN A 167 -5.21 12.82 10.46
C ASN A 167 -5.16 13.40 9.04
N ILE A 168 -4.65 12.63 8.06
CA ILE A 168 -4.61 13.06 6.65
C ILE A 168 -6.01 13.24 6.07
N VAL A 169 -6.96 12.36 6.41
CA VAL A 169 -8.32 12.36 5.86
C VAL A 169 -9.29 13.26 6.61
N ARG A 170 -8.96 13.65 7.84
CA ARG A 170 -9.76 14.62 8.62
C ARG A 170 -9.34 16.08 8.39
N GLY A 171 -8.16 16.30 7.82
CA GLY A 171 -7.64 17.65 7.48
C GLY A 171 -6.90 18.28 8.57
#